data_2000ef1f45ac3377363636042df3fa72
#
_entry.id   2000ef1f45ac3377363636042df3fa72
#
_cell.length_a   1.000
_cell.length_b   1.000
_cell.length_c   1.000
_cell.angle_alpha   90.00
_cell.angle_beta   90.00
_cell.angle_gamma   90.00
#
_symmetry.space_group_name_H-M   'P 1'
#
loop_
_entity.id
_entity.type
_entity.pdbx_description
1 polymer ?
#
loop_
_entity_poly.entity_id
_entity_poly.type
_entity_poly.pdbx_seq_one_letter_code
_entity_poly.pdbx_strand_id
1 'polypeptide(L)'
;MKVLISGSSSGIGLEVAKRFLKEGYMVIGFDLKESKIDNPFYLHYQIDIKNKEDLPDIDGDIEFIFNNAGLQNSEDDIDNNLKGAINVTEKYAFNKNIKSVLFNASASARSGDEFPLYVASKAGLVGYMKNVAIRLAPYGATCNSISLGGVLTSSNDEVIKDK
;
A
#
# COMPACT_ATOMS: atom_id res chain seq x y z
N MET A 1 -0.10 -19.03 -0.78
CA MET A 1 -0.66 -17.78 -0.21
C MET A 1 -0.22 -16.62 -1.06
N LYS A 2 -1.15 -15.69 -1.35
CA LYS A 2 -0.89 -14.52 -2.22
C LYS A 2 -0.93 -13.22 -1.44
N VAL A 3 0.05 -12.36 -1.66
CA VAL A 3 0.17 -11.03 -1.07
C VAL A 3 0.17 -10.00 -2.18
N LEU A 4 -0.67 -8.97 -2.08
CA LEU A 4 -0.66 -7.81 -2.96
C LEU A 4 -0.02 -6.63 -2.25
N ILE A 5 0.94 -5.97 -2.90
CA ILE A 5 1.66 -4.82 -2.35
C ILE A 5 1.64 -3.69 -3.39
N SER A 6 1.10 -2.54 -3.04
CA SER A 6 1.24 -1.33 -3.84
C SER A 6 2.48 -0.53 -3.43
N GLY A 7 3.16 0.10 -4.40
CA GLY A 7 4.44 0.76 -4.18
C GLY A 7 5.60 -0.23 -3.94
N SER A 8 5.63 -1.31 -4.73
CA SER A 8 6.52 -2.46 -4.50
C SER A 8 7.92 -2.35 -5.12
N SER A 9 8.20 -1.29 -5.89
CA SER A 9 9.50 -1.16 -6.59
C SER A 9 10.55 -0.33 -5.83
N SER A 10 10.20 0.24 -4.68
CA SER A 10 11.12 1.05 -3.88
C SER A 10 10.76 1.05 -2.38
N GLY A 11 11.72 1.50 -1.56
CA GLY A 11 11.52 1.78 -0.15
C GLY A 11 10.89 0.62 0.63
N ILE A 12 9.90 0.95 1.46
CA ILE A 12 9.24 0.00 2.37
C ILE A 12 8.56 -1.13 1.60
N GLY A 13 7.82 -0.79 0.53
CA GLY A 13 7.10 -1.81 -0.25
C GLY A 13 8.01 -2.84 -0.90
N LEU A 14 9.19 -2.42 -1.40
CA LEU A 14 10.20 -3.31 -1.96
C LEU A 14 10.74 -4.29 -0.90
N GLU A 15 11.06 -3.80 0.27
CA GLU A 15 11.63 -4.66 1.33
C GLU A 15 10.56 -5.61 1.90
N VAL A 16 9.31 -5.17 2.01
CA VAL A 16 8.19 -6.02 2.39
C VAL A 16 7.94 -7.11 1.34
N ALA A 17 7.99 -6.77 0.03
CA ALA A 17 7.86 -7.74 -1.05
C ALA A 17 8.95 -8.82 -0.98
N LYS A 18 10.22 -8.41 -0.84
CA LYS A 18 11.35 -9.33 -0.66
C LYS A 18 11.18 -10.25 0.56
N ARG A 19 10.66 -9.69 1.67
CA ARG A 19 10.44 -10.47 2.88
C ARG A 19 9.37 -11.54 2.67
N PHE A 20 8.24 -11.22 2.07
CA PHE A 20 7.19 -12.19 1.78
C PHE A 20 7.67 -13.28 0.82
N LEU A 21 8.43 -12.92 -0.22
CA LEU A 21 9.04 -13.89 -1.13
C LEU A 21 9.97 -14.86 -0.40
N LYS A 22 10.78 -14.36 0.54
CA LYS A 22 11.67 -15.20 1.38
C LYS A 22 10.89 -16.18 2.25
N GLU A 23 9.69 -15.81 2.68
CA GLU A 23 8.79 -16.68 3.46
C GLU A 23 7.94 -17.62 2.58
N GLY A 24 8.20 -17.65 1.26
CA GLY A 24 7.54 -18.57 0.33
C GLY A 24 6.16 -18.14 -0.17
N TYR A 25 5.82 -16.86 -0.04
CA TYR A 25 4.58 -16.32 -0.58
C TYR A 25 4.70 -15.98 -2.07
N MET A 26 3.61 -16.07 -2.81
CA MET A 26 3.48 -15.40 -4.09
C MET A 26 3.18 -13.93 -3.84
N VAL A 27 3.97 -13.05 -4.43
CA VAL A 27 3.79 -11.60 -4.26
C VAL A 27 3.38 -10.97 -5.57
N ILE A 28 2.34 -10.15 -5.52
CA ILE A 28 1.86 -9.32 -6.61
C ILE A 28 2.20 -7.88 -6.27
N GLY A 29 3.02 -7.27 -7.10
CA GLY A 29 3.49 -5.90 -6.93
C GLY A 29 2.84 -4.94 -7.92
N PHE A 30 2.30 -3.84 -7.43
CA PHE A 30 1.83 -2.70 -8.21
C PHE A 30 2.75 -1.52 -8.00
N ASP A 31 3.24 -0.91 -9.06
CA ASP A 31 4.07 0.30 -9.00
C ASP A 31 4.02 1.05 -10.34
N LEU A 32 4.31 2.35 -10.32
CA LEU A 32 4.54 3.14 -11.54
C LEU A 32 5.88 2.84 -12.20
N LYS A 33 6.83 2.34 -11.42
CA LYS A 33 8.19 2.02 -11.85
C LYS A 33 8.34 0.54 -12.18
N GLU A 34 9.34 0.23 -12.97
CA GLU A 34 9.74 -1.15 -13.25
C GLU A 34 10.12 -1.91 -11.98
N SER A 35 9.98 -3.23 -12.05
CA SER A 35 10.39 -4.12 -10.96
C SER A 35 11.89 -4.10 -10.73
N LYS A 36 12.29 -4.19 -9.46
CA LYS A 36 13.65 -4.48 -9.01
C LYS A 36 13.82 -5.89 -8.46
N ILE A 37 12.77 -6.71 -8.59
CA ILE A 37 12.73 -8.08 -8.08
C ILE A 37 12.74 -9.03 -9.27
N ASP A 38 13.73 -9.92 -9.30
CA ASP A 38 13.80 -11.06 -10.21
C ASP A 38 13.57 -12.34 -9.38
N ASN A 39 12.32 -12.82 -9.36
CA ASN A 39 11.90 -13.99 -8.59
C ASN A 39 10.69 -14.63 -9.25
N PRO A 40 10.64 -15.95 -9.47
CA PRO A 40 9.53 -16.63 -10.14
C PRO A 40 8.19 -16.57 -9.38
N PHE A 41 8.20 -16.25 -8.10
CA PHE A 41 7.02 -16.06 -7.28
C PHE A 41 6.61 -14.58 -7.15
N TYR A 42 7.24 -13.67 -7.91
CA TYR A 42 6.90 -12.26 -7.96
C TYR A 42 6.27 -11.90 -9.31
N LEU A 43 5.05 -11.39 -9.28
CA LEU A 43 4.35 -10.88 -10.46
C LEU A 43 4.24 -9.36 -10.35
N HIS A 44 4.84 -8.64 -11.29
CA HIS A 44 4.83 -7.19 -11.31
C HIS A 44 3.86 -6.65 -12.35
N TYR A 45 3.07 -5.67 -11.94
CA TYR A 45 2.26 -4.85 -12.83
C TYR A 45 2.71 -3.39 -12.72
N GLN A 46 3.17 -2.84 -13.84
CA GLN A 46 3.51 -1.42 -13.92
C GLN A 46 2.24 -0.63 -14.23
N ILE A 47 1.57 -0.13 -13.19
CA ILE A 47 0.26 0.52 -13.29
C ILE A 47 0.14 1.69 -12.32
N ASP A 48 -0.77 2.62 -12.66
CA ASP A 48 -1.21 3.70 -11.78
C ASP A 48 -2.48 3.28 -11.03
N ILE A 49 -2.37 3.07 -9.72
CA ILE A 49 -3.51 2.64 -8.88
C ILE A 49 -4.62 3.70 -8.76
N LYS A 50 -4.37 4.95 -9.16
CA LYS A 50 -5.41 5.99 -9.23
C LYS A 50 -6.50 5.62 -10.24
N ASN A 51 -6.12 4.91 -11.30
CA ASN A 51 -7.02 4.50 -12.36
C ASN A 51 -7.58 3.12 -12.05
N LYS A 52 -8.80 3.08 -11.56
CA LYS A 52 -9.45 1.82 -11.18
C LYS A 52 -9.57 0.83 -12.33
N GLU A 53 -9.76 1.35 -13.53
CA GLU A 53 -9.93 0.57 -14.76
C GLU A 53 -8.65 -0.14 -15.19
N ASP A 54 -7.47 0.38 -14.79
CA ASP A 54 -6.16 -0.21 -15.10
C ASP A 54 -5.79 -1.36 -14.16
N LEU A 55 -6.53 -1.54 -13.07
CA LEU A 55 -6.27 -2.61 -12.12
C LEU A 55 -6.55 -3.97 -12.76
N PRO A 56 -5.56 -4.88 -12.86
CA PRO A 56 -5.72 -6.15 -13.57
C PRO A 56 -6.65 -7.11 -12.84
N ASP A 57 -7.24 -8.03 -13.57
CA ASP A 57 -7.84 -9.20 -12.96
C ASP A 57 -6.74 -10.17 -12.55
N ILE A 58 -6.78 -10.60 -11.29
CA ILE A 58 -5.78 -11.49 -10.71
C ILE A 58 -6.42 -12.86 -10.52
N ASP A 59 -5.78 -13.88 -11.11
CA ASP A 59 -6.26 -15.25 -10.94
C ASP A 59 -6.12 -15.69 -9.47
N GLY A 60 -7.24 -16.18 -8.92
CA GLY A 60 -7.38 -16.65 -7.55
C GLY A 60 -7.35 -15.53 -6.50
N ASP A 61 -7.67 -15.90 -5.27
CA ASP A 61 -7.91 -14.95 -4.18
C ASP A 61 -6.62 -14.37 -3.60
N ILE A 62 -6.66 -13.09 -3.24
CA ILE A 62 -5.63 -12.40 -2.46
C ILE A 62 -5.92 -12.62 -0.97
N GLU A 63 -4.91 -13.04 -0.22
CA GLU A 63 -5.03 -13.30 1.22
C GLU A 63 -4.54 -12.13 2.08
N PHE A 64 -3.56 -11.37 1.59
CA PHE A 64 -2.99 -10.22 2.28
C PHE A 64 -2.84 -9.05 1.33
N ILE A 65 -3.20 -7.85 1.78
CA ILE A 65 -3.02 -6.60 1.03
C ILE A 65 -2.22 -5.62 1.86
N PHE A 66 -1.15 -5.08 1.29
CA PHE A 66 -0.41 -3.96 1.84
C PHE A 66 -0.54 -2.74 0.94
N ASN A 67 -1.41 -1.82 1.31
CA ASN A 67 -1.57 -0.53 0.67
C ASN A 67 -0.45 0.41 1.13
N ASN A 68 0.62 0.48 0.33
CA ASN A 68 1.83 1.21 0.67
C ASN A 68 2.19 2.30 -0.33
N ALA A 69 1.76 2.20 -1.58
CA ALA A 69 2.00 3.26 -2.57
C ALA A 69 1.59 4.62 -2.02
N GLY A 70 2.45 5.60 -2.22
CA GLY A 70 2.19 6.95 -1.75
C GLY A 70 3.21 7.95 -2.27
N LEU A 71 2.74 9.18 -2.42
CA LEU A 71 3.51 10.36 -2.76
C LEU A 71 3.50 11.31 -1.55
N GLN A 72 4.41 12.27 -1.56
CA GLN A 72 4.50 13.33 -0.57
C GLN A 72 4.86 14.63 -1.28
N ASN A 73 4.19 15.73 -0.91
CA ASN A 73 4.35 17.04 -1.52
C ASN A 73 3.97 17.08 -3.03
N SER A 74 2.87 16.45 -3.37
CA SER A 74 2.32 16.40 -4.71
C SER A 74 0.85 16.84 -4.73
N GLU A 75 0.42 17.47 -5.81
CA GLU A 75 -1.01 17.76 -6.04
C GLU A 75 -1.85 16.48 -6.13
N ASP A 76 -1.21 15.35 -6.46
CA ASP A 76 -1.81 14.02 -6.56
C ASP A 76 -1.85 13.26 -5.22
N ASP A 77 -1.41 13.84 -4.09
CA ASP A 77 -1.33 13.11 -2.81
C ASP A 77 -2.67 12.49 -2.39
N ILE A 78 -3.79 13.19 -2.60
CA ILE A 78 -5.12 12.63 -2.29
C ILE A 78 -5.48 11.48 -3.24
N ASP A 79 -5.31 11.69 -4.54
CA ASP A 79 -5.71 10.70 -5.55
C ASP A 79 -4.82 9.46 -5.48
N ASN A 80 -3.51 9.62 -5.27
CA ASN A 80 -2.59 8.50 -5.18
C ASN A 80 -2.70 7.77 -3.83
N ASN A 81 -2.52 8.50 -2.71
CA ASN A 81 -2.39 7.87 -1.40
C ASN A 81 -3.71 7.32 -0.87
N LEU A 82 -4.81 8.06 -1.06
CA LEU A 82 -6.11 7.68 -0.52
C LEU A 82 -6.95 6.95 -1.56
N LYS A 83 -7.24 7.58 -2.68
CA LYS A 83 -8.14 7.01 -3.70
C LYS A 83 -7.55 5.76 -4.35
N GLY A 84 -6.24 5.77 -4.64
CA GLY A 84 -5.55 4.58 -5.15
C GLY A 84 -5.63 3.40 -4.17
N ALA A 85 -5.39 3.64 -2.88
CA ALA A 85 -5.54 2.60 -1.86
C ALA A 85 -6.99 2.10 -1.73
N ILE A 86 -7.99 2.99 -1.88
CA ILE A 86 -9.41 2.61 -1.95
C ILE A 86 -9.65 1.71 -3.16
N ASN A 87 -9.20 2.08 -4.35
CA ASN A 87 -9.38 1.31 -5.57
C ASN A 87 -8.83 -0.12 -5.43
N VAL A 88 -7.60 -0.25 -4.93
CA VAL A 88 -6.97 -1.56 -4.69
C VAL A 88 -7.78 -2.37 -3.68
N THR A 89 -8.16 -1.77 -2.56
CA THR A 89 -8.91 -2.46 -1.50
C THR A 89 -10.29 -2.90 -1.98
N GLU A 90 -11.03 -2.03 -2.66
CA GLU A 90 -12.37 -2.35 -3.16
C GLU A 90 -12.36 -3.45 -4.22
N LYS A 91 -11.30 -3.54 -5.03
CA LYS A 91 -11.20 -4.60 -6.04
C LYS A 91 -10.80 -5.94 -5.46
N TYR A 92 -9.90 -5.99 -4.48
CA TYR A 92 -9.25 -7.25 -4.10
C TYR A 92 -9.51 -7.74 -2.67
N ALA A 93 -9.99 -6.88 -1.74
CA ALA A 93 -10.06 -7.26 -0.34
C ALA A 93 -11.30 -8.09 0.04
N PHE A 94 -12.40 -7.97 -0.68
CA PHE A 94 -13.67 -8.57 -0.27
C PHE A 94 -13.87 -9.96 -0.90
N ASN A 95 -13.02 -10.90 -0.51
CA ASN A 95 -13.08 -12.30 -0.92
C ASN A 95 -13.01 -13.23 0.30
N LYS A 96 -13.44 -14.48 0.15
CA LYS A 96 -13.56 -15.46 1.26
C LYS A 96 -12.24 -15.88 1.89
N ASN A 97 -11.11 -15.67 1.21
CA ASN A 97 -9.78 -16.10 1.65
C ASN A 97 -8.94 -14.94 2.20
N ILE A 98 -9.46 -13.72 2.17
CA ILE A 98 -8.77 -12.56 2.75
C ILE A 98 -8.49 -12.79 4.23
N LYS A 99 -7.29 -12.43 4.69
CA LYS A 99 -6.85 -12.57 6.08
C LYS A 99 -6.52 -11.23 6.70
N SER A 100 -5.88 -10.36 5.94
CA SER A 100 -5.49 -9.05 6.48
C SER A 100 -5.31 -7.99 5.40
N VAL A 101 -5.75 -6.78 5.72
CA VAL A 101 -5.46 -5.56 4.96
C VAL A 101 -4.69 -4.59 5.84
N LEU A 102 -3.56 -4.10 5.35
CA LEU A 102 -2.71 -3.12 6.04
C LEU A 102 -2.58 -1.86 5.20
N PHE A 103 -2.70 -0.71 5.85
CA PHE A 103 -2.50 0.60 5.25
C PHE A 103 -1.25 1.27 5.81
N ASN A 104 -0.39 1.78 4.93
CA ASN A 104 0.75 2.61 5.30
C ASN A 104 0.30 4.07 5.44
N ALA A 105 -0.12 4.43 6.64
CA ALA A 105 -0.46 5.79 7.01
C ALA A 105 0.82 6.62 7.31
N SER A 106 0.73 7.62 8.18
CA SER A 106 1.86 8.44 8.62
C SER A 106 1.60 8.99 10.01
N ALA A 107 2.64 9.30 10.74
CA ALA A 107 2.56 10.05 12.00
C ALA A 107 1.90 11.42 11.78
N SER A 108 2.11 12.05 10.62
CA SER A 108 1.50 13.31 10.21
C SER A 108 -0.02 13.27 10.11
N ALA A 109 -0.61 12.09 9.87
CA ALA A 109 -2.07 11.91 9.95
C ALA A 109 -2.65 12.28 11.33
N ARG A 110 -1.82 12.26 12.38
CA ARG A 110 -2.19 12.59 13.75
C ARG A 110 -1.66 13.95 14.18
N SER A 111 -0.41 14.28 13.86
CA SER A 111 0.24 15.53 14.28
C SER A 111 -0.23 16.74 13.47
N GLY A 112 -0.62 16.53 12.20
CA GLY A 112 -0.94 17.60 11.26
C GLY A 112 0.31 18.26 10.65
N ASP A 113 1.51 17.80 10.97
CA ASP A 113 2.74 18.30 10.38
C ASP A 113 2.91 17.77 8.95
N GLU A 114 3.69 18.49 8.16
CA GLU A 114 4.01 18.25 6.75
C GLU A 114 3.00 18.86 5.77
N PHE A 115 2.94 18.36 4.54
CA PHE A 115 2.20 18.94 3.43
C PHE A 115 0.69 18.72 3.56
N PRO A 116 -0.16 19.74 3.31
CA PRO A 116 -1.60 19.67 3.60
C PRO A 116 -2.32 18.51 2.93
N LEU A 117 -2.07 18.26 1.63
CA LEU A 117 -2.72 17.17 0.89
C LEU A 117 -2.23 15.80 1.36
N TYR A 118 -0.94 15.70 1.70
CA TYR A 118 -0.37 14.49 2.29
C TYR A 118 -1.02 14.16 3.64
N VAL A 119 -1.06 15.12 4.56
CA VAL A 119 -1.73 14.98 5.86
C VAL A 119 -3.18 14.54 5.68
N ALA A 120 -3.94 15.22 4.82
CA ALA A 120 -5.32 14.89 4.55
C ALA A 120 -5.47 13.47 3.98
N SER A 121 -4.60 13.07 3.04
CA SER A 121 -4.63 11.74 2.45
C SER A 121 -4.36 10.64 3.49
N LYS A 122 -3.35 10.84 4.33
CA LYS A 122 -2.96 9.85 5.35
C LYS A 122 -3.97 9.78 6.51
N ALA A 123 -4.59 10.89 6.90
CA ALA A 123 -5.71 10.91 7.84
C ALA A 123 -6.94 10.20 7.26
N GLY A 124 -7.24 10.43 5.97
CA GLY A 124 -8.30 9.73 5.24
C GLY A 124 -8.11 8.21 5.23
N LEU A 125 -6.87 7.73 5.05
CA LEU A 125 -6.55 6.29 5.13
C LEU A 125 -6.91 5.69 6.48
N VAL A 126 -6.64 6.38 7.59
CA VAL A 126 -6.98 5.90 8.94
C VAL A 126 -8.50 5.82 9.12
N GLY A 127 -9.25 6.78 8.57
CA GLY A 127 -10.71 6.75 8.55
C GLY A 127 -11.25 5.60 7.71
N TYR A 128 -10.73 5.44 6.50
CA TYR A 128 -11.12 4.37 5.58
C TYR A 128 -10.79 2.98 6.13
N MET A 129 -9.62 2.80 6.73
CA MET A 129 -9.23 1.56 7.41
C MET A 129 -10.28 1.08 8.40
N LYS A 130 -10.87 2.00 9.21
CA LYS A 130 -11.93 1.64 10.18
C LYS A 130 -13.19 1.14 9.48
N ASN A 131 -13.58 1.77 8.36
CA ASN A 131 -14.68 1.30 7.54
C ASN A 131 -14.42 -0.10 6.97
N VAL A 132 -13.24 -0.32 6.40
CA VAL A 132 -12.82 -1.62 5.86
C VAL A 132 -12.80 -2.69 6.96
N ALA A 133 -12.33 -2.37 8.17
CA ALA A 133 -12.29 -3.31 9.30
C ALA A 133 -13.70 -3.83 9.64
N ILE A 134 -14.70 -2.95 9.67
CA ILE A 134 -16.10 -3.34 9.90
C ILE A 134 -16.59 -4.28 8.78
N ARG A 135 -16.30 -3.94 7.53
CA ARG A 135 -16.75 -4.71 6.36
C ARG A 135 -16.01 -6.04 6.19
N LEU A 136 -14.82 -6.19 6.73
CA LEU A 136 -14.03 -7.43 6.72
C LEU A 136 -14.36 -8.36 7.89
N ALA A 137 -15.05 -7.88 8.93
CA ALA A 137 -15.43 -8.72 10.07
C ALA A 137 -16.18 -10.02 9.70
N PRO A 138 -17.14 -10.03 8.75
CA PRO A 138 -17.80 -11.27 8.32
C PRO A 138 -16.86 -12.31 7.69
N TYR A 139 -15.70 -11.88 7.18
CA TYR A 139 -14.68 -12.77 6.61
C TYR A 139 -13.70 -13.29 7.67
N GLY A 140 -13.79 -12.83 8.92
CA GLY A 140 -12.81 -13.13 9.97
C GLY A 140 -11.44 -12.51 9.73
N ALA A 141 -11.35 -11.48 8.86
CA ALA A 141 -10.11 -10.83 8.48
C ALA A 141 -9.84 -9.58 9.32
N THR A 142 -8.56 -9.22 9.45
CA THR A 142 -8.13 -8.02 10.14
C THR A 142 -7.89 -6.86 9.17
N CYS A 143 -8.07 -5.63 9.66
CA CYS A 143 -7.70 -4.44 8.93
C CYS A 143 -7.05 -3.45 9.89
N ASN A 144 -5.84 -3.00 9.55
CA ASN A 144 -5.04 -2.12 10.40
C ASN A 144 -4.33 -1.05 9.58
N SER A 145 -3.84 -0.01 10.25
CA SER A 145 -2.91 0.96 9.69
C SER A 145 -1.67 1.07 10.56
N ILE A 146 -0.53 1.32 9.92
CA ILE A 146 0.71 1.71 10.60
C ILE A 146 0.96 3.18 10.31
N SER A 147 1.26 3.94 11.35
CA SER A 147 1.57 5.37 11.25
C SER A 147 3.06 5.57 11.49
N LEU A 148 3.82 5.46 10.41
CA LEU A 148 5.27 5.56 10.46
C LEU A 148 5.69 7.02 10.63
N GLY A 149 6.77 7.25 11.35
CA GLY A 149 7.55 8.48 11.32
C GLY A 149 8.58 8.45 10.19
N GLY A 150 9.71 9.13 10.36
CA GLY A 150 10.80 9.11 9.38
C GLY A 150 11.41 7.71 9.24
N VAL A 151 11.40 7.18 8.04
CA VAL A 151 12.02 5.89 7.69
C VAL A 151 13.16 6.15 6.71
N LEU A 152 14.33 5.55 6.97
CA LEU A 152 15.48 5.63 6.08
C LEU A 152 15.21 4.89 4.77
N THR A 153 14.82 5.64 3.75
CA THR A 153 14.58 5.14 2.40
C THR A 153 15.16 6.13 1.40
N SER A 154 15.38 5.69 0.17
CA SER A 154 15.85 6.57 -0.91
C SER A 154 14.95 7.78 -1.18
N SER A 155 13.71 7.74 -0.75
CA SER A 155 12.77 8.87 -0.86
C SER A 155 13.00 9.95 0.21
N ASN A 156 13.76 9.64 1.27
CA ASN A 156 14.03 10.54 2.40
C ASN A 156 15.52 10.92 2.49
N ASP A 157 16.35 10.58 1.51
CA ASP A 157 17.80 10.84 1.53
C ASP A 157 18.14 12.34 1.64
N GLU A 158 17.29 13.23 1.11
CA GLU A 158 17.49 14.69 1.21
C GLU A 158 17.21 15.20 2.62
N VAL A 159 16.19 14.68 3.28
CA VAL A 159 15.80 15.07 4.66
C VAL A 159 16.81 14.59 5.69
N ILE A 160 17.55 13.54 5.39
CA ILE A 160 18.54 12.93 6.30
C ILE A 160 19.87 13.68 6.24
N LYS A 161 20.21 14.31 5.12
CA LYS A 161 21.47 15.05 4.93
C LYS A 161 21.51 16.40 5.65
N ASP A 162 20.36 16.92 6.05
CA ASP A 162 20.23 18.22 6.73
C ASP A 162 20.14 18.11 8.27
N LYS A 163 20.45 16.95 8.83
CA LYS A 163 20.57 16.71 10.28
C LYS A 163 21.95 16.13 10.63
#